data_f1785a17161154d7e4eb309fd2032fc3
#
_entry.id   f1785a17161154d7e4eb309fd2032fc3
#
_cell.length_a   1.000
_cell.length_b   1.000
_cell.length_c   1.000
_cell.angle_alpha   90.00
_cell.angle_beta   90.00
_cell.angle_gamma   90.00
#
_symmetry.space_group_name_H-M   'P 1'
#
loop_
_entity.id
_entity.type
_entity.pdbx_description
1 polymer ?
#
loop_
_entity_poly.entity_id
_entity_poly.type
_entity_poly.pdbx_seq_one_letter_code
_entity_poly.pdbx_strand_id
1 'polypeptide(L)'
;MMNRRNLLQAAAGLATLPMLATVARADWKTEYPELTFAVVPDENATGTEKRYEPFIQYLTKQLGVPVKLRIANDYAAVIEGQVAGNIQLALYGPSAFARALMNGAKIDAFAMQVNKDGTKGYYSVLYVKADSPYQKIEDLKGKNLGLVDPNSTSGNNVPRFEMNAMGIKPEEFFSNVVYAGSHENAVIALQQGQVDGAFNWWNDENESMLRRMERKSMAKYDDFRIIFKSNQIVNSPFAMLNTLPAELQAAIKDAFFSIQKNDPEAFQVMTDGEQQLWAPITNADYQVIIDLNTFVDSLRKS
;
A
#
# COMPACT_ATOMS: atom_id res chain seq x y z
N MET A 1 -49.21 -84.66 24.20
CA MET A 1 -49.60 -84.00 22.97
C MET A 1 -48.87 -82.66 22.88
N MET A 2 -48.18 -82.45 21.83
CA MET A 2 -47.36 -81.29 21.49
C MET A 2 -48.09 -79.97 21.46
N ASN A 3 -47.42 -78.91 21.75
CA ASN A 3 -47.57 -77.77 20.86
C ASN A 3 -46.26 -76.93 20.80
N ARG A 4 -45.93 -76.67 19.53
CA ARG A 4 -44.78 -75.92 18.98
C ARG A 4 -44.97 -74.44 19.20
N ARG A 5 -43.82 -73.75 19.05
CA ARG A 5 -43.59 -72.31 18.77
C ARG A 5 -43.40 -71.42 19.98
N ASN A 6 -42.11 -71.08 20.09
CA ASN A 6 -41.77 -69.66 20.16
C ASN A 6 -40.25 -69.52 19.88
N LEU A 7 -39.94 -69.24 18.66
CA LEU A 7 -38.64 -68.68 18.27
C LEU A 7 -38.58 -67.22 18.74
N LEU A 8 -37.73 -66.96 19.69
CA LEU A 8 -37.34 -65.60 20.01
C LEU A 8 -36.23 -65.18 19.03
N GLN A 9 -36.59 -64.25 18.11
CA GLN A 9 -35.65 -63.55 17.29
C GLN A 9 -35.02 -62.45 18.14
N ALA A 10 -33.72 -62.63 18.47
CA ALA A 10 -32.89 -61.56 18.99
C ALA A 10 -32.39 -60.70 17.80
N ALA A 11 -33.04 -59.57 17.59
CA ALA A 11 -32.56 -58.57 16.66
C ALA A 11 -31.46 -57.81 17.34
N ALA A 12 -30.19 -58.09 16.94
CA ALA A 12 -29.06 -57.27 17.29
C ALA A 12 -29.11 -55.94 16.50
N GLY A 13 -29.55 -54.89 17.16
CA GLY A 13 -29.47 -53.54 16.62
C GLY A 13 -28.03 -53.05 16.56
N LEU A 14 -27.43 -53.09 15.40
CA LEU A 14 -26.19 -52.34 15.16
C LEU A 14 -26.52 -50.85 15.19
N ALA A 15 -26.18 -50.20 16.30
CA ALA A 15 -26.15 -48.75 16.37
C ALA A 15 -24.94 -48.26 15.56
N THR A 16 -25.18 -47.83 14.31
CA THR A 16 -24.20 -47.06 13.54
C THR A 16 -24.07 -45.68 14.13
N LEU A 17 -23.05 -45.48 14.97
CA LEU A 17 -22.61 -44.15 15.36
C LEU A 17 -22.14 -43.44 14.10
N PRO A 18 -22.67 -42.24 13.79
CA PRO A 18 -22.09 -41.41 12.73
C PRO A 18 -20.66 -41.05 13.13
N MET A 19 -19.71 -41.60 12.45
CA MET A 19 -18.30 -41.18 12.51
C MET A 19 -18.27 -39.76 11.94
N LEU A 20 -18.34 -38.75 12.79
CA LEU A 20 -18.02 -37.38 12.46
C LEU A 20 -16.57 -37.38 12.05
N ALA A 21 -16.33 -37.51 10.74
CA ALA A 21 -15.02 -37.25 10.17
C ALA A 21 -14.72 -35.78 10.45
N THR A 22 -13.96 -35.51 11.50
CA THR A 22 -13.27 -34.26 11.65
C THR A 22 -12.34 -34.16 10.45
N VAL A 23 -12.74 -33.42 9.44
CA VAL A 23 -11.83 -32.98 8.38
C VAL A 23 -10.74 -32.24 9.12
N ALA A 24 -9.59 -32.89 9.28
CA ALA A 24 -8.40 -32.25 9.79
C ALA A 24 -8.12 -31.11 8.82
N ARG A 25 -8.43 -29.90 9.24
CA ARG A 25 -8.12 -28.69 8.47
C ARG A 25 -6.59 -28.66 8.40
N ALA A 26 -6.05 -28.73 7.20
CA ALA A 26 -4.62 -28.60 7.03
C ALA A 26 -4.18 -27.31 7.73
N ASP A 27 -3.16 -27.41 8.60
CA ASP A 27 -2.58 -26.25 9.26
C ASP A 27 -2.10 -25.31 8.15
N TRP A 28 -2.64 -24.08 8.11
CA TRP A 28 -2.30 -23.11 7.09
C TRP A 28 -0.78 -22.86 7.00
N LYS A 29 -0.01 -23.13 8.07
CA LYS A 29 1.45 -23.02 8.08
C LYS A 29 2.13 -24.03 7.17
N THR A 30 1.47 -25.14 6.89
CA THR A 30 1.96 -26.13 5.90
C THR A 30 1.76 -25.64 4.48
N GLU A 31 0.65 -24.94 4.21
CA GLU A 31 0.35 -24.36 2.89
C GLU A 31 1.15 -23.08 2.64
N TYR A 32 1.35 -22.26 3.71
CA TYR A 32 2.10 -21.01 3.69
C TYR A 32 3.27 -21.06 4.67
N PRO A 33 4.35 -21.86 4.38
CA PRO A 33 5.51 -21.98 5.27
C PRO A 33 6.34 -20.67 5.34
N GLU A 34 6.07 -19.74 4.46
CA GLU A 34 6.66 -18.42 4.38
C GLU A 34 5.66 -17.44 3.76
N LEU A 35 5.70 -16.17 4.17
CA LEU A 35 4.88 -15.10 3.61
C LEU A 35 5.77 -13.99 3.05
N THR A 36 5.31 -13.35 1.99
CA THR A 36 5.96 -12.17 1.41
C THR A 36 5.14 -10.92 1.72
N PHE A 37 5.79 -9.93 2.32
CA PHE A 37 5.29 -8.56 2.47
C PHE A 37 6.05 -7.64 1.52
N ALA A 38 5.34 -6.92 0.66
CA ALA A 38 5.94 -5.98 -0.29
C ALA A 38 5.49 -4.54 -0.04
N VAL A 39 6.33 -3.60 -0.46
CA VAL A 39 6.00 -2.17 -0.44
C VAL A 39 6.33 -1.57 -1.80
N VAL A 40 5.51 -0.63 -2.24
CA VAL A 40 5.84 0.17 -3.44
C VAL A 40 7.03 1.08 -3.14
N PRO A 41 7.91 1.36 -4.11
CA PRO A 41 9.10 2.21 -3.90
C PRO A 41 8.73 3.62 -3.44
N ASP A 42 9.01 3.94 -2.20
CA ASP A 42 8.86 5.27 -1.60
C ASP A 42 10.24 5.93 -1.46
N GLU A 43 11.17 5.18 -0.93
CA GLU A 43 12.56 5.56 -0.67
C GLU A 43 13.53 4.50 -1.22
N ASN A 44 14.84 4.73 -1.09
CA ASN A 44 15.86 3.78 -1.52
C ASN A 44 15.78 2.44 -0.75
N ALA A 45 16.34 1.37 -1.33
CA ALA A 45 16.25 0.02 -0.78
C ALA A 45 16.76 -0.10 0.66
N THR A 46 17.90 0.53 0.98
CA THR A 46 18.48 0.50 2.32
C THR A 46 17.59 1.22 3.35
N GLY A 47 16.98 2.33 2.97
CA GLY A 47 16.01 3.05 3.82
C GLY A 47 14.76 2.22 4.08
N THR A 48 14.22 1.61 3.02
CA THR A 48 13.08 0.70 3.10
C THR A 48 13.39 -0.48 4.02
N GLU A 49 14.51 -1.15 3.84
CA GLU A 49 14.92 -2.30 4.66
C GLU A 49 14.99 -1.91 6.15
N LYS A 50 15.73 -0.85 6.49
CA LYS A 50 15.88 -0.40 7.88
C LYS A 50 14.54 -0.04 8.54
N ARG A 51 13.62 0.54 7.77
CA ARG A 51 12.28 0.93 8.25
C ARG A 51 11.40 -0.27 8.53
N TYR A 52 11.38 -1.26 7.63
CA TYR A 52 10.44 -2.36 7.69
C TYR A 52 10.98 -3.58 8.44
N GLU A 53 12.29 -3.74 8.60
CA GLU A 53 12.88 -4.92 9.25
C GLU A 53 12.31 -5.22 10.65
N PRO A 54 12.18 -4.26 11.59
CA PRO A 54 11.58 -4.54 12.90
C PRO A 54 10.12 -5.03 12.77
N PHE A 55 9.36 -4.45 11.86
CA PHE A 55 7.98 -4.86 11.59
C PHE A 55 7.90 -6.29 11.01
N ILE A 56 8.79 -6.63 10.10
CA ILE A 56 8.88 -7.97 9.52
C ILE A 56 9.26 -9.03 10.58
N GLN A 57 10.18 -8.68 11.47
CA GLN A 57 10.53 -9.54 12.61
C GLN A 57 9.35 -9.71 13.57
N TYR A 58 8.63 -8.64 13.86
CA TYR A 58 7.39 -8.68 14.64
C TYR A 58 6.36 -9.61 13.99
N LEU A 59 6.06 -9.44 12.69
CA LEU A 59 5.09 -10.28 11.97
C LEU A 59 5.51 -11.75 11.98
N THR A 60 6.80 -12.04 11.75
CA THR A 60 7.36 -13.40 11.81
C THR A 60 7.08 -14.04 13.17
N LYS A 61 7.32 -13.29 14.26
CA LYS A 61 7.06 -13.77 15.63
C LYS A 61 5.57 -14.00 15.88
N GLN A 62 4.69 -13.09 15.46
CA GLN A 62 3.24 -13.18 15.70
C GLN A 62 2.60 -14.33 14.90
N LEU A 63 2.99 -14.48 13.64
CA LEU A 63 2.42 -15.48 12.74
C LEU A 63 3.07 -16.86 12.92
N GLY A 64 4.30 -16.91 13.44
CA GLY A 64 5.05 -18.16 13.65
C GLY A 64 5.48 -18.85 12.36
N VAL A 65 5.58 -18.09 11.27
CA VAL A 65 6.22 -18.44 10.00
C VAL A 65 7.08 -17.27 9.53
N PRO A 66 8.18 -17.49 8.79
CA PRO A 66 8.98 -16.42 8.23
C PRO A 66 8.12 -15.46 7.37
N VAL A 67 8.26 -14.16 7.61
CA VAL A 67 7.77 -13.12 6.72
C VAL A 67 8.97 -12.45 6.06
N LYS A 68 8.98 -12.32 4.75
CA LYS A 68 10.06 -11.69 4.00
C LYS A 68 9.64 -10.37 3.42
N LEU A 69 10.45 -9.35 3.61
CA LEU A 69 10.30 -8.08 2.92
C LEU A 69 10.75 -8.24 1.47
N ARG A 70 9.85 -7.91 0.54
CA ARG A 70 10.19 -7.76 -0.88
C ARG A 70 10.28 -6.29 -1.22
N ILE A 71 11.48 -5.83 -1.48
CA ILE A 71 11.74 -4.48 -2.02
C ILE A 71 11.60 -4.59 -3.53
N ALA A 72 10.58 -3.94 -4.08
CA ALA A 72 10.30 -3.95 -5.52
C ALA A 72 11.08 -2.85 -6.24
N ASN A 73 11.42 -3.08 -7.51
CA ASN A 73 12.09 -2.09 -8.35
C ASN A 73 11.16 -0.97 -8.80
N ASP A 74 9.87 -1.28 -8.94
CA ASP A 74 8.82 -0.34 -9.35
C ASP A 74 7.46 -0.76 -8.76
N TYR A 75 6.45 0.09 -8.95
CA TYR A 75 5.09 -0.15 -8.49
C TYR A 75 4.43 -1.34 -9.20
N ALA A 76 4.72 -1.53 -10.50
CA ALA A 76 4.15 -2.61 -11.30
C ALA A 76 4.54 -3.99 -10.75
N ALA A 77 5.76 -4.16 -10.27
CA ALA A 77 6.24 -5.42 -9.69
C ALA A 77 5.45 -5.85 -8.45
N VAL A 78 4.99 -4.90 -7.62
CA VAL A 78 4.12 -5.21 -6.46
C VAL A 78 2.71 -5.58 -6.93
N ILE A 79 2.16 -4.81 -7.88
CA ILE A 79 0.83 -5.04 -8.47
C ILE A 79 0.78 -6.44 -9.10
N GLU A 80 1.71 -6.74 -10.01
CA GLU A 80 1.79 -8.03 -10.71
C GLU A 80 2.04 -9.19 -9.75
N GLY A 81 2.87 -8.98 -8.72
CA GLY A 81 3.13 -9.97 -7.69
C GLY A 81 1.89 -10.37 -6.90
N GLN A 82 0.97 -9.43 -6.61
CA GLN A 82 -0.31 -9.75 -5.98
C GLN A 82 -1.34 -10.31 -6.95
N VAL A 83 -1.37 -9.84 -8.21
CA VAL A 83 -2.22 -10.45 -9.27
C VAL A 83 -1.86 -11.93 -9.45
N ALA A 84 -0.58 -12.25 -9.44
CA ALA A 84 -0.08 -13.62 -9.56
C ALA A 84 -0.19 -14.46 -8.27
N GLY A 85 -0.55 -13.85 -7.13
CA GLY A 85 -0.62 -14.54 -5.83
C GLY A 85 0.74 -14.78 -5.16
N ASN A 86 1.83 -14.22 -5.69
CA ASN A 86 3.19 -14.42 -5.19
C ASN A 86 3.55 -13.48 -4.03
N ILE A 87 2.75 -12.44 -3.78
CA ILE A 87 2.87 -11.51 -2.69
C ILE A 87 1.60 -11.61 -1.83
N GLN A 88 1.74 -12.08 -0.59
CA GLN A 88 0.60 -12.29 0.30
C GLN A 88 0.11 -10.99 0.92
N LEU A 89 1.02 -10.08 1.22
CA LEU A 89 0.78 -8.82 1.90
C LEU A 89 1.46 -7.68 1.16
N ALA A 90 0.80 -6.53 1.05
CA ALA A 90 1.44 -5.34 0.49
C ALA A 90 0.96 -4.04 1.15
N LEU A 91 1.85 -3.04 1.21
CA LEU A 91 1.52 -1.64 1.44
C LEU A 91 1.55 -0.91 0.10
N TYR A 92 0.46 -0.26 -0.24
CA TYR A 92 0.29 0.45 -1.49
C TYR A 92 0.05 1.95 -1.28
N GLY A 93 0.36 2.75 -2.31
CA GLY A 93 -0.37 3.98 -2.52
C GLY A 93 -1.77 3.68 -3.08
N PRO A 94 -2.79 4.51 -2.82
CA PRO A 94 -4.17 4.23 -3.22
C PRO A 94 -4.38 3.89 -4.70
N SER A 95 -3.71 4.61 -5.63
CA SER A 95 -3.82 4.34 -7.07
C SER A 95 -3.18 3.00 -7.48
N ALA A 96 -2.07 2.60 -6.85
CA ALA A 96 -1.46 1.30 -7.11
C ALA A 96 -2.36 0.16 -6.60
N PHE A 97 -2.99 0.32 -5.44
CA PHE A 97 -4.00 -0.62 -4.92
C PHE A 97 -5.20 -0.72 -5.87
N ALA A 98 -5.77 0.42 -6.28
CA ALA A 98 -6.86 0.46 -7.26
C ALA A 98 -6.44 -0.22 -8.58
N ARG A 99 -5.21 0.01 -9.04
CA ARG A 99 -4.67 -0.64 -10.25
C ARG A 99 -4.58 -2.15 -10.09
N ALA A 100 -4.15 -2.66 -8.93
CA ALA A 100 -4.11 -4.08 -8.65
C ALA A 100 -5.53 -4.70 -8.73
N LEU A 101 -6.54 -4.06 -8.15
CA LEU A 101 -7.95 -4.48 -8.26
C LEU A 101 -8.43 -4.47 -9.72
N MET A 102 -8.16 -3.39 -10.48
CA MET A 102 -8.53 -3.26 -11.89
C MET A 102 -7.87 -4.36 -12.77
N ASN A 103 -6.68 -4.81 -12.38
CA ASN A 103 -5.96 -5.90 -13.05
C ASN A 103 -6.39 -7.29 -12.56
N GLY A 104 -7.40 -7.37 -11.68
CA GLY A 104 -7.99 -8.65 -11.25
C GLY A 104 -7.28 -9.31 -10.07
N ALA A 105 -6.42 -8.58 -9.33
CA ALA A 105 -5.84 -9.11 -8.10
C ALA A 105 -6.94 -9.48 -7.10
N LYS A 106 -6.82 -10.66 -6.51
CA LYS A 106 -7.74 -11.16 -5.47
C LYS A 106 -7.24 -10.70 -4.11
N ILE A 107 -7.47 -9.43 -3.81
CA ILE A 107 -6.96 -8.77 -2.61
C ILE A 107 -8.06 -8.01 -1.88
N ASP A 108 -7.89 -7.91 -0.56
CA ASP A 108 -8.70 -7.03 0.28
C ASP A 108 -7.80 -6.04 1.02
N ALA A 109 -8.17 -4.76 0.95
CA ALA A 109 -7.68 -3.77 1.89
C ALA A 109 -8.25 -4.08 3.28
N PHE A 110 -7.42 -4.07 4.32
CA PHE A 110 -7.88 -4.42 5.67
C PHE A 110 -7.44 -3.42 6.74
N ALA A 111 -6.36 -2.69 6.50
CA ALA A 111 -5.85 -1.66 7.39
C ALA A 111 -5.40 -0.45 6.57
N MET A 112 -5.59 0.75 7.13
CA MET A 112 -5.21 2.01 6.52
C MET A 112 -4.34 2.80 7.47
N GLN A 113 -3.32 3.46 6.94
CA GLN A 113 -2.50 4.39 7.70
C GLN A 113 -3.35 5.54 8.27
N VAL A 114 -3.05 5.94 9.51
CA VAL A 114 -3.69 7.09 10.20
C VAL A 114 -2.57 8.04 10.60
N ASN A 115 -2.68 9.30 10.22
CA ASN A 115 -1.68 10.31 10.53
C ASN A 115 -1.62 10.56 12.06
N LYS A 116 -0.54 11.16 12.53
CA LYS A 116 -0.32 11.45 13.95
C LYS A 116 -1.44 12.29 14.57
N ASP A 117 -2.04 13.19 13.81
CA ASP A 117 -3.17 14.01 14.21
C ASP A 117 -4.53 13.31 14.14
N GLY A 118 -4.57 12.03 13.71
CA GLY A 118 -5.77 11.23 13.54
C GLY A 118 -6.47 11.37 12.19
N THR A 119 -5.99 12.23 11.31
CA THR A 119 -6.53 12.35 9.95
C THR A 119 -6.23 11.10 9.12
N LYS A 120 -7.10 10.81 8.14
CA LYS A 120 -7.06 9.60 7.31
C LYS A 120 -6.86 9.94 5.84
N GLY A 121 -6.11 10.99 5.59
CA GLY A 121 -5.84 11.47 4.24
C GLY A 121 -4.55 12.26 4.16
N TYR A 122 -4.05 12.41 2.94
CA TYR A 122 -2.85 13.14 2.62
C TYR A 122 -3.05 13.92 1.31
N TYR A 123 -2.02 14.57 0.79
CA TYR A 123 -2.10 15.42 -0.38
C TYR A 123 -0.99 15.13 -1.38
N SER A 124 -1.25 15.43 -2.64
CA SER A 124 -0.22 15.62 -3.64
C SER A 124 0.21 17.08 -3.61
N VAL A 125 1.51 17.32 -3.57
CA VAL A 125 2.08 18.68 -3.66
C VAL A 125 3.10 18.75 -4.77
N LEU A 126 3.22 19.96 -5.37
CA LEU A 126 4.28 20.25 -6.33
C LEU A 126 5.34 21.11 -5.64
N TYR A 127 6.52 20.52 -5.47
CA TYR A 127 7.70 21.22 -4.99
C TYR A 127 8.47 21.88 -6.14
N VAL A 128 9.02 23.04 -5.85
CA VAL A 128 10.07 23.72 -6.64
C VAL A 128 11.19 24.14 -5.71
N LYS A 129 12.37 24.49 -6.23
CA LYS A 129 13.42 25.08 -5.40
C LYS A 129 12.98 26.43 -4.83
N ALA A 130 13.32 26.72 -3.58
CA ALA A 130 12.91 27.94 -2.90
C ALA A 130 13.42 29.21 -3.58
N ASP A 131 14.61 29.15 -4.17
CA ASP A 131 15.24 30.25 -4.92
C ASP A 131 14.78 30.38 -6.37
N SER A 132 13.91 29.45 -6.85
CA SER A 132 13.36 29.52 -8.21
C SER A 132 12.34 30.65 -8.38
N PRO A 133 12.10 31.17 -9.58
CA PRO A 133 11.09 32.21 -9.83
C PRO A 133 9.65 31.68 -9.83
N TYR A 134 9.44 30.36 -9.79
CA TYR A 134 8.14 29.72 -9.98
C TYR A 134 7.24 29.86 -8.76
N GLN A 135 6.02 30.38 -8.91
CA GLN A 135 5.05 30.61 -7.83
C GLN A 135 3.79 29.73 -7.99
N LYS A 136 3.52 29.22 -9.18
CA LYS A 136 2.35 28.41 -9.55
C LYS A 136 2.69 27.48 -10.71
N ILE A 137 1.83 26.48 -10.98
CA ILE A 137 2.06 25.48 -12.06
C ILE A 137 2.30 26.14 -13.41
N GLU A 138 1.57 27.21 -13.73
CA GLU A 138 1.64 27.88 -15.02
C GLU A 138 3.02 28.48 -15.32
N ASP A 139 3.81 28.81 -14.29
CA ASP A 139 5.17 29.33 -14.43
C ASP A 139 6.16 28.25 -14.91
N LEU A 140 5.75 26.98 -14.81
CA LEU A 140 6.55 25.83 -15.27
C LEU A 140 6.30 25.47 -16.75
N LYS A 141 5.57 26.30 -17.52
CA LYS A 141 5.37 26.04 -18.95
C LYS A 141 6.71 25.93 -19.67
N GLY A 142 6.90 24.84 -20.43
CA GLY A 142 8.16 24.55 -21.16
C GLY A 142 9.31 24.15 -20.26
N LYS A 143 9.09 23.83 -18.99
CA LYS A 143 10.07 23.32 -18.02
C LYS A 143 9.97 21.82 -17.87
N ASN A 144 10.88 21.22 -17.11
CA ASN A 144 10.90 19.79 -16.86
C ASN A 144 10.11 19.46 -15.61
N LEU A 145 9.17 18.49 -15.72
CA LEU A 145 8.36 18.00 -14.61
C LEU A 145 8.82 16.62 -14.15
N GLY A 146 9.05 16.48 -12.85
CA GLY A 146 9.27 15.19 -12.19
C GLY A 146 7.97 14.58 -11.67
N LEU A 147 7.65 13.38 -12.13
CA LEU A 147 6.65 12.49 -11.58
C LEU A 147 7.35 11.29 -10.93
N VAL A 148 6.60 10.51 -10.13
CA VAL A 148 7.19 9.38 -9.37
C VAL A 148 7.16 8.09 -10.18
N ASP A 149 5.97 7.57 -10.45
CA ASP A 149 5.71 6.31 -11.14
C ASP A 149 4.32 6.37 -11.76
N PRO A 150 4.06 5.74 -12.93
CA PRO A 150 2.73 5.73 -13.56
C PRO A 150 1.58 5.26 -12.65
N ASN A 151 1.86 4.45 -11.63
CA ASN A 151 0.89 3.95 -10.66
C ASN A 151 0.89 4.72 -9.33
N SER A 152 1.76 5.73 -9.17
CA SER A 152 1.77 6.56 -7.95
C SER A 152 0.52 7.45 -7.90
N THR A 153 -0.11 7.54 -6.73
CA THR A 153 -1.28 8.38 -6.50
C THR A 153 -0.90 9.86 -6.50
N SER A 154 -0.11 10.29 -5.51
CA SER A 154 0.31 11.69 -5.35
C SER A 154 1.45 12.09 -6.26
N GLY A 155 2.20 11.13 -6.79
CA GLY A 155 3.31 11.39 -7.70
C GLY A 155 2.93 11.32 -9.19
N ASN A 156 1.69 10.96 -9.55
CA ASN A 156 1.27 10.87 -10.95
C ASN A 156 -0.24 11.04 -11.17
N ASN A 157 -1.09 10.13 -10.64
CA ASN A 157 -2.49 10.07 -11.07
C ASN A 157 -3.29 11.29 -10.59
N VAL A 158 -3.16 11.70 -9.33
CA VAL A 158 -3.79 12.94 -8.81
C VAL A 158 -3.22 14.18 -9.50
N PRO A 159 -1.89 14.37 -9.62
CA PRO A 159 -1.33 15.43 -10.46
C PRO A 159 -1.94 15.54 -11.86
N ARG A 160 -2.07 14.43 -12.58
CA ARG A 160 -2.65 14.43 -13.94
C ARG A 160 -4.11 14.79 -13.95
N PHE A 161 -4.88 14.31 -12.98
CA PHE A 161 -6.28 14.65 -12.82
C PHE A 161 -6.46 16.16 -12.57
N GLU A 162 -5.72 16.71 -11.61
CA GLU A 162 -5.80 18.13 -11.23
C GLU A 162 -5.30 19.05 -12.38
N MET A 163 -4.19 18.71 -13.03
CA MET A 163 -3.70 19.45 -14.19
C MET A 163 -4.70 19.44 -15.35
N ASN A 164 -5.38 18.31 -15.59
CA ASN A 164 -6.44 18.27 -16.60
C ASN A 164 -7.63 19.19 -16.25
N ALA A 165 -8.02 19.26 -14.98
CA ALA A 165 -9.06 20.20 -14.52
C ALA A 165 -8.66 21.68 -14.71
N MET A 166 -7.35 21.96 -14.73
CA MET A 166 -6.78 23.29 -15.03
C MET A 166 -6.59 23.52 -16.55
N GLY A 167 -6.97 22.57 -17.40
CA GLY A 167 -6.73 22.62 -18.85
C GLY A 167 -5.28 22.37 -19.27
N ILE A 168 -4.47 21.83 -18.37
CA ILE A 168 -3.07 21.52 -18.62
C ILE A 168 -2.92 20.04 -19.02
N LYS A 169 -2.44 19.81 -20.24
CA LYS A 169 -1.98 18.49 -20.69
C LYS A 169 -0.47 18.41 -20.46
N PRO A 170 0.02 17.57 -19.54
CA PRO A 170 1.42 17.59 -19.13
C PRO A 170 2.40 17.46 -20.30
N GLU A 171 2.16 16.54 -21.22
CA GLU A 171 3.04 16.25 -22.35
C GLU A 171 3.13 17.40 -23.39
N GLU A 172 2.11 18.27 -23.44
CA GLU A 172 2.08 19.45 -24.30
C GLU A 172 2.58 20.71 -23.58
N PHE A 173 2.44 20.75 -22.27
CA PHE A 173 2.69 21.91 -21.44
C PHE A 173 4.16 21.99 -20.96
N PHE A 174 4.69 20.85 -20.50
CA PHE A 174 6.09 20.76 -20.05
C PHE A 174 7.01 20.38 -21.20
N SER A 175 8.30 20.78 -21.11
CA SER A 175 9.31 20.37 -22.08
C SER A 175 9.58 18.86 -21.99
N ASN A 176 9.67 18.35 -20.77
CA ASN A 176 9.80 16.93 -20.49
C ASN A 176 8.99 16.56 -19.25
N VAL A 177 8.39 15.35 -19.25
CA VAL A 177 7.76 14.72 -18.11
C VAL A 177 8.55 13.45 -17.80
N VAL A 178 9.21 13.41 -16.64
CA VAL A 178 10.16 12.35 -16.26
C VAL A 178 9.61 11.57 -15.07
N TYR A 179 9.66 10.25 -15.13
CA TYR A 179 9.37 9.38 -13.99
C TYR A 179 10.67 9.07 -13.22
N ALA A 180 10.69 9.45 -11.93
CA ALA A 180 11.87 9.29 -11.08
C ALA A 180 11.99 7.88 -10.45
N GLY A 181 10.91 7.08 -10.49
CA GLY A 181 10.83 5.71 -9.98
C GLY A 181 10.47 5.61 -8.49
N SER A 182 10.79 6.63 -7.67
CA SER A 182 10.41 6.71 -6.25
C SER A 182 10.16 8.16 -5.82
N HIS A 183 9.51 8.31 -4.67
CA HIS A 183 9.26 9.62 -4.08
C HIS A 183 10.56 10.33 -3.66
N GLU A 184 11.51 9.60 -3.09
CA GLU A 184 12.83 10.12 -2.73
C GLU A 184 13.59 10.58 -3.98
N ASN A 185 13.62 9.78 -5.05
CA ASN A 185 14.30 10.14 -6.29
C ASN A 185 13.70 11.38 -6.97
N ALA A 186 12.39 11.60 -6.85
CA ALA A 186 11.75 12.80 -7.39
C ALA A 186 12.25 14.08 -6.69
N VAL A 187 12.46 14.04 -5.37
CA VAL A 187 13.09 15.14 -4.63
C VAL A 187 14.55 15.30 -5.02
N ILE A 188 15.31 14.20 -5.15
CA ILE A 188 16.71 14.24 -5.58
C ILE A 188 16.85 14.87 -6.98
N ALA A 189 15.99 14.47 -7.93
CA ALA A 189 15.99 15.03 -9.29
C ALA A 189 15.75 16.56 -9.27
N LEU A 190 14.82 17.04 -8.42
CA LEU A 190 14.58 18.47 -8.23
C LEU A 190 15.80 19.16 -7.57
N GLN A 191 16.36 18.56 -6.53
CA GLN A 191 17.55 19.08 -5.83
C GLN A 191 18.74 19.25 -6.78
N GLN A 192 18.94 18.28 -7.66
CA GLN A 192 20.02 18.28 -8.66
C GLN A 192 19.71 19.16 -9.90
N GLY A 193 18.51 19.73 -10.00
CA GLY A 193 18.11 20.55 -11.15
C GLY A 193 17.87 19.76 -12.44
N GLN A 194 17.64 18.45 -12.33
CA GLN A 194 17.24 17.61 -13.48
C GLN A 194 15.80 17.90 -13.90
N VAL A 195 14.98 18.32 -12.94
CA VAL A 195 13.62 18.81 -13.16
C VAL A 195 13.44 20.16 -12.46
N ASP A 196 12.47 20.96 -12.93
CA ASP A 196 12.15 22.29 -12.40
C ASP A 196 11.08 22.25 -11.32
N GLY A 197 10.23 21.20 -11.34
CA GLY A 197 9.23 20.90 -10.33
C GLY A 197 9.03 19.39 -10.17
N ALA A 198 8.70 18.93 -8.97
CA ALA A 198 8.48 17.51 -8.70
C ALA A 198 7.26 17.30 -7.82
N PHE A 199 6.35 16.43 -8.26
CA PHE A 199 5.21 16.01 -7.45
C PHE A 199 5.62 15.00 -6.40
N ASN A 200 5.01 15.13 -5.19
CA ASN A 200 5.30 14.25 -4.08
C ASN A 200 4.12 14.17 -3.10
N TRP A 201 4.19 13.26 -2.12
CA TRP A 201 3.23 13.21 -1.04
C TRP A 201 3.57 14.17 0.11
N TRP A 202 2.52 14.66 0.76
CA TRP A 202 2.60 15.57 1.89
C TRP A 202 1.38 15.35 2.79
N ASN A 203 1.61 15.13 4.08
CA ASN A 203 0.53 15.03 5.06
C ASN A 203 0.28 16.40 5.70
N ASP A 204 1.33 16.97 6.26
CA ASP A 204 1.34 18.27 6.92
C ASP A 204 2.77 18.86 6.96
N GLU A 205 2.96 19.97 7.66
CA GLU A 205 4.26 20.67 7.79
C GLU A 205 5.34 19.83 8.49
N ASN A 206 4.97 18.76 9.19
CA ASN A 206 5.90 17.91 9.95
C ASN A 206 6.18 16.59 9.24
N GLU A 207 5.24 16.12 8.36
CA GLU A 207 5.36 14.83 7.68
C GLU A 207 5.09 14.93 6.19
N SER A 208 6.14 14.67 5.43
CA SER A 208 6.18 14.57 3.98
C SER A 208 7.43 13.79 3.57
N MET A 209 7.57 13.40 2.30
CA MET A 209 8.83 12.81 1.82
C MET A 209 10.01 13.76 2.08
N LEU A 210 9.84 15.04 1.84
CA LEU A 210 10.90 16.02 2.05
C LEU A 210 11.30 16.13 3.52
N ARG A 211 10.35 16.12 4.47
CA ARG A 211 10.66 16.08 5.92
C ARG A 211 11.35 14.78 6.31
N ARG A 212 10.95 13.65 5.72
CA ARG A 212 11.61 12.37 5.93
C ARG A 212 13.06 12.38 5.45
N MET A 213 13.32 12.97 4.29
CA MET A 213 14.68 13.16 3.77
C MET A 213 15.50 14.12 4.63
N GLU A 214 14.88 15.17 5.18
CA GLU A 214 15.54 16.10 6.10
C GLU A 214 15.99 15.41 7.40
N ARG A 215 15.13 14.56 8.00
CA ARG A 215 15.50 13.75 9.18
C ARG A 215 16.69 12.82 8.90
N LYS A 216 16.87 12.42 7.64
CA LYS A 216 18.01 11.61 7.17
C LYS A 216 19.20 12.45 6.69
N SER A 217 19.16 13.78 6.80
CA SER A 217 20.19 14.71 6.30
C SER A 217 20.43 14.61 4.79
N MET A 218 19.43 14.20 4.00
CA MET A 218 19.50 14.06 2.55
C MET A 218 19.02 15.31 1.80
N ALA A 219 18.19 16.13 2.45
CA ALA A 219 17.67 17.38 1.92
C ALA A 219 17.42 18.36 3.08
N LYS A 220 17.23 19.65 2.78
CA LYS A 220 16.74 20.67 3.72
C LYS A 220 15.35 21.11 3.25
N TYR A 221 14.39 21.12 4.15
CA TYR A 221 13.01 21.51 3.81
C TYR A 221 12.93 22.92 3.25
N ASP A 222 13.69 23.86 3.83
CA ASP A 222 13.70 25.26 3.45
C ASP A 222 14.33 25.55 2.07
N ASP A 223 15.04 24.57 1.47
CA ASP A 223 15.55 24.69 0.09
C ASP A 223 14.45 24.53 -0.96
N PHE A 224 13.23 24.19 -0.54
CA PHE A 224 12.07 23.94 -1.40
C PHE A 224 10.85 24.71 -0.94
N ARG A 225 9.89 24.89 -1.85
CA ARG A 225 8.56 25.38 -1.51
C ARG A 225 7.49 24.67 -2.31
N ILE A 226 6.29 24.61 -1.73
CA ILE A 226 5.10 24.09 -2.39
C ILE A 226 4.44 25.22 -3.18
N ILE A 227 4.19 24.98 -4.47
CA ILE A 227 3.45 25.90 -5.35
C ILE A 227 2.08 25.38 -5.80
N PHE A 228 1.77 24.13 -5.45
CA PHE A 228 0.48 23.50 -5.66
C PHE A 228 0.21 22.46 -4.59
N LYS A 229 -1.05 22.33 -4.18
CA LYS A 229 -1.54 21.30 -3.27
C LYS A 229 -2.89 20.80 -3.77
N SER A 230 -3.06 19.49 -3.90
CA SER A 230 -4.29 18.84 -4.37
C SER A 230 -5.42 18.88 -3.33
N ASN A 231 -6.60 18.42 -3.73
CA ASN A 231 -7.60 17.94 -2.80
C ASN A 231 -7.06 16.75 -1.97
N GLN A 232 -7.70 16.49 -0.82
CA GLN A 232 -7.29 15.40 0.06
C GLN A 232 -7.50 14.03 -0.60
N ILE A 233 -6.53 13.16 -0.43
CA ILE A 233 -6.48 11.78 -0.93
C ILE A 233 -6.65 10.85 0.28
N VAL A 234 -7.43 9.78 0.15
CA VAL A 234 -7.51 8.71 1.16
C VAL A 234 -6.13 8.09 1.41
N ASN A 235 -5.80 7.79 2.66
CA ASN A 235 -4.50 7.22 3.02
C ASN A 235 -4.25 5.83 2.43
N SER A 236 -2.98 5.44 2.46
CA SER A 236 -2.43 4.20 1.91
C SER A 236 -2.97 2.95 2.60
N PRO A 237 -3.44 1.94 1.84
CA PRO A 237 -3.92 0.69 2.39
C PRO A 237 -2.82 -0.35 2.56
N PHE A 238 -2.95 -1.16 3.60
CA PHE A 238 -2.39 -2.51 3.64
C PHE A 238 -3.41 -3.47 3.05
N ALA A 239 -2.95 -4.28 2.11
CA ALA A 239 -3.78 -5.27 1.43
C ALA A 239 -3.19 -6.67 1.62
N MET A 240 -4.08 -7.68 1.66
CA MET A 240 -3.70 -9.08 1.65
C MET A 240 -4.47 -9.84 0.57
N LEU A 241 -3.93 -10.98 0.14
CA LEU A 241 -4.69 -11.89 -0.71
C LEU A 241 -5.94 -12.37 0.03
N ASN A 242 -7.10 -12.22 -0.59
CA ASN A 242 -8.37 -12.72 -0.03
C ASN A 242 -8.57 -14.22 -0.23
N THR A 243 -7.64 -14.86 -0.94
CA THR A 243 -7.55 -16.31 -1.11
C THR A 243 -6.83 -17.02 0.04
N LEU A 244 -6.20 -16.27 0.95
CA LEU A 244 -5.56 -16.84 2.13
C LEU A 244 -6.60 -17.55 3.04
N PRO A 245 -6.22 -18.61 3.76
CA PRO A 245 -7.09 -19.25 4.75
C PRO A 245 -7.64 -18.24 5.76
N ALA A 246 -8.91 -18.36 6.13
CA ALA A 246 -9.56 -17.41 7.03
C ALA A 246 -8.84 -17.25 8.38
N GLU A 247 -8.23 -18.32 8.89
CA GLU A 247 -7.43 -18.29 10.12
C GLU A 247 -6.17 -17.45 9.97
N LEU A 248 -5.49 -17.54 8.81
CA LEU A 248 -4.33 -16.72 8.50
C LEU A 248 -4.71 -15.26 8.32
N GLN A 249 -5.81 -14.97 7.61
CA GLN A 249 -6.32 -13.61 7.48
C GLN A 249 -6.64 -12.98 8.84
N ALA A 250 -7.25 -13.74 9.75
CA ALA A 250 -7.54 -13.29 11.12
C ALA A 250 -6.26 -13.03 11.91
N ALA A 251 -5.28 -13.94 11.84
CA ALA A 251 -3.98 -13.78 12.51
C ALA A 251 -3.21 -12.55 11.99
N ILE A 252 -3.24 -12.29 10.68
CA ILE A 252 -2.65 -11.09 10.08
C ILE A 252 -3.31 -9.83 10.63
N LYS A 253 -4.64 -9.76 10.62
CA LYS A 253 -5.39 -8.61 11.16
C LYS A 253 -5.07 -8.37 12.63
N ASP A 254 -5.07 -9.43 13.44
CA ASP A 254 -4.73 -9.33 14.86
C ASP A 254 -3.30 -8.82 15.06
N ALA A 255 -2.31 -9.34 14.34
CA ALA A 255 -0.94 -8.84 14.39
C ALA A 255 -0.85 -7.34 14.04
N PHE A 256 -1.50 -6.90 12.96
CA PHE A 256 -1.49 -5.49 12.56
C PHE A 256 -2.12 -4.58 13.61
N PHE A 257 -3.32 -4.91 14.09
CA PHE A 257 -4.04 -4.04 15.03
C PHE A 257 -3.56 -4.14 16.48
N SER A 258 -2.67 -5.08 16.80
CA SER A 258 -2.07 -5.21 18.13
C SER A 258 -0.60 -4.74 18.21
N ILE A 259 0.02 -4.35 17.10
CA ILE A 259 1.45 -4.01 17.05
C ILE A 259 1.85 -2.92 18.03
N GLN A 260 1.07 -1.84 18.12
CA GLN A 260 1.40 -0.72 19.01
C GLN A 260 1.44 -1.13 20.49
N LYS A 261 0.66 -2.18 20.85
CA LYS A 261 0.65 -2.77 22.18
C LYS A 261 1.77 -3.80 22.35
N ASN A 262 1.98 -4.66 21.36
CA ASN A 262 2.82 -5.84 21.46
C ASN A 262 4.29 -5.54 21.14
N ASP A 263 4.54 -4.57 20.27
CA ASP A 263 5.88 -4.12 19.87
C ASP A 263 5.84 -2.62 19.45
N PRO A 264 5.73 -1.71 20.42
CA PRO A 264 5.66 -0.28 20.15
C PRO A 264 6.91 0.26 19.45
N GLU A 265 8.08 -0.36 19.65
CA GLU A 265 9.33 0.04 18.99
C GLU A 265 9.28 -0.27 17.49
N ALA A 266 8.87 -1.47 17.10
CA ALA A 266 8.70 -1.83 15.70
C ALA A 266 7.67 -0.91 15.00
N PHE A 267 6.57 -0.57 15.70
CA PHE A 267 5.59 0.38 15.18
C PHE A 267 6.19 1.78 14.99
N GLN A 268 6.93 2.27 15.99
CA GLN A 268 7.57 3.59 15.95
C GLN A 268 8.57 3.70 14.79
N VAL A 269 9.43 2.69 14.62
CA VAL A 269 10.43 2.68 13.53
C VAL A 269 9.76 2.65 12.16
N MET A 270 8.77 1.76 11.97
CA MET A 270 8.08 1.64 10.70
C MET A 270 7.33 2.92 10.31
N THR A 271 6.78 3.65 11.27
CA THR A 271 5.96 4.84 11.04
C THR A 271 6.73 6.15 11.19
N ASP A 272 8.05 6.12 11.46
CA ASP A 272 8.87 7.29 11.86
C ASP A 272 8.27 8.06 13.05
N GLY A 273 7.37 7.43 13.83
CA GLY A 273 6.64 8.09 14.92
C GLY A 273 5.56 9.07 14.45
N GLU A 274 5.22 9.08 13.18
CA GLU A 274 4.30 10.05 12.57
C GLU A 274 2.91 9.46 12.27
N GLN A 275 2.59 8.28 12.82
CA GLN A 275 1.28 7.64 12.68
C GLN A 275 0.69 7.23 14.03
N GLN A 276 -0.64 7.20 14.07
CA GLN A 276 -1.41 6.46 15.08
C GLN A 276 -1.61 5.01 14.61
N LEU A 277 -2.17 4.17 15.49
CA LEU A 277 -2.54 2.82 15.10
C LEU A 277 -3.49 2.85 13.89
N TRP A 278 -3.25 1.96 12.97
CA TRP A 278 -3.98 1.87 11.71
C TRP A 278 -5.47 1.61 11.92
N ALA A 279 -6.29 2.14 11.00
CA ALA A 279 -7.73 1.96 11.03
C ALA A 279 -8.17 0.82 10.10
N PRO A 280 -9.23 0.09 10.43
CA PRO A 280 -9.85 -0.84 9.49
C PRO A 280 -10.40 -0.10 8.28
N ILE A 281 -10.29 -0.73 7.12
CA ILE A 281 -10.71 -0.21 5.80
C ILE A 281 -11.16 -1.35 4.91
N THR A 282 -11.86 -1.07 3.82
CA THR A 282 -12.32 -2.04 2.83
C THR A 282 -12.01 -1.57 1.40
N ASN A 283 -12.15 -2.47 0.43
CA ASN A 283 -11.99 -2.14 -1.00
C ASN A 283 -12.95 -1.04 -1.45
N ALA A 284 -14.16 -0.98 -0.87
CA ALA A 284 -15.18 0.00 -1.24
C ALA A 284 -14.75 1.45 -0.96
N ASP A 285 -13.90 1.66 0.04
CA ASP A 285 -13.40 2.98 0.40
C ASP A 285 -12.43 3.57 -0.66
N TYR A 286 -11.95 2.73 -1.58
CA TYR A 286 -11.06 3.13 -2.69
C TYR A 286 -11.77 3.26 -4.05
N GLN A 287 -13.12 3.18 -4.10
CA GLN A 287 -13.84 3.30 -5.37
C GLN A 287 -13.54 4.62 -6.07
N VAL A 288 -13.45 5.72 -5.34
CA VAL A 288 -13.10 7.05 -5.89
C VAL A 288 -11.71 7.05 -6.57
N ILE A 289 -10.79 6.21 -6.11
CA ILE A 289 -9.45 6.08 -6.70
C ILE A 289 -9.49 5.19 -7.96
N ILE A 290 -10.36 4.18 -8.00
CA ILE A 290 -10.61 3.38 -9.21
C ILE A 290 -11.16 4.29 -10.32
N ASP A 291 -12.11 5.16 -9.98
CA ASP A 291 -12.70 6.12 -10.91
C ASP A 291 -11.66 7.14 -11.41
N LEU A 292 -10.83 7.65 -10.51
CA LEU A 292 -9.70 8.54 -10.83
C LEU A 292 -8.71 7.86 -11.79
N ASN A 293 -8.30 6.62 -11.51
CA ASN A 293 -7.39 5.86 -12.38
C ASN A 293 -8.01 5.66 -13.78
N THR A 294 -9.29 5.28 -13.83
CA THR A 294 -10.03 5.08 -15.09
C THR A 294 -10.07 6.36 -15.91
N PHE A 295 -10.33 7.49 -15.26
CA PHE A 295 -10.32 8.81 -15.92
C PHE A 295 -8.92 9.14 -16.47
N VAL A 296 -7.86 9.01 -15.63
CA VAL A 296 -6.48 9.30 -16.06
C VAL A 296 -6.04 8.40 -17.21
N ASP A 297 -6.45 7.12 -17.23
CA ASP A 297 -6.18 6.22 -18.34
C ASP A 297 -6.87 6.69 -19.64
N SER A 298 -8.04 7.32 -19.55
CA SER A 298 -8.73 7.88 -20.72
C SER A 298 -7.98 9.06 -21.32
N LEU A 299 -7.31 9.88 -20.49
CA LEU A 299 -6.50 11.03 -20.95
C LEU A 299 -5.29 10.61 -21.78
N ARG A 300 -4.75 9.41 -21.53
CA ARG A 300 -3.59 8.89 -22.27
C ARG A 300 -3.95 8.31 -23.65
N LYS A 301 -5.23 8.07 -23.90
CA LYS A 301 -5.75 7.51 -25.15
C LYS A 301 -6.28 8.56 -26.11
N SER A 302 -6.47 9.81 -25.62
CA SER A 302 -6.93 10.98 -26.37
C SER A 302 -5.75 11.83 -26.88
#